data_e13675bcb35e14df83794dc523c51f8e
#
_entry.id   e13675bcb35e14df83794dc523c51f8e
#
_cell.length_a   1.000
_cell.length_b   1.000
_cell.length_c   1.000
_cell.angle_alpha   90.00
_cell.angle_beta   90.00
_cell.angle_gamma   90.00
#
_symmetry.space_group_name_H-M   'P 1'
#
loop_
_entity.id
_entity.type
_entity.pdbx_description
1 polymer ?
#
loop_
_entity_poly.entity_id
_entity_poly.type
_entity_poly.pdbx_seq_one_letter_code
_entity_poly.pdbx_strand_id
1 'polypeptide(L)' 'MDWLDFIEIMVLDEKAAKAKYTQVSNIATDPKIKELFKKLAYEEDVHMAVLQKFKKDIQKAA' A
#
# COMPACT_ATOMS: atom_id res chain seq x y z
N MET A 1 12.38 -12.71 15.23
CA MET A 1 12.11 -11.72 14.15
C MET A 1 11.65 -10.41 14.76
N ASP A 2 12.17 -9.31 14.28
CA ASP A 2 11.67 -8.00 14.69
C ASP A 2 10.44 -7.65 13.85
N TRP A 3 9.28 -7.68 14.47
CA TRP A 3 8.02 -7.46 13.79
C TRP A 3 7.86 -6.01 13.32
N LEU A 4 8.45 -5.03 14.03
CA LEU A 4 8.40 -3.63 13.60
C LEU A 4 9.17 -3.44 12.29
N ASP A 5 10.36 -4.02 12.20
CA ASP A 5 11.15 -3.96 10.97
C ASP A 5 10.43 -4.65 9.82
N PHE A 6 9.83 -5.81 10.09
CA PHE A 6 9.09 -6.55 9.08
C PHE A 6 7.90 -5.73 8.54
N ILE A 7 7.15 -5.09 9.45
CA ILE A 7 6.00 -4.26 9.05
C ILE A 7 6.48 -3.05 8.23
N GLU A 8 7.61 -2.45 8.58
CA GLU A 8 8.16 -1.34 7.79
C GLU A 8 8.52 -1.77 6.38
N ILE A 9 9.09 -2.97 6.22
CA ILE A 9 9.35 -3.54 4.90
C ILE A 9 8.05 -3.72 4.12
N MET A 10 7.01 -4.24 4.75
CA MET A 10 5.70 -4.40 4.12
C MET A 10 5.12 -3.07 3.67
N VAL A 11 5.23 -2.02 4.49
CA VAL A 11 4.76 -0.68 4.11
C VAL A 11 5.50 -0.16 2.88
N LEU A 12 6.81 -0.38 2.81
CA LEU A 12 7.59 0.01 1.63
C LEU A 12 7.15 -0.75 0.37
N ASP A 13 6.85 -2.04 0.51
CA ASP A 13 6.34 -2.85 -0.60
C ASP A 13 4.99 -2.32 -1.09
N GLU A 14 4.09 -1.97 -0.16
CA GLU A 14 2.78 -1.41 -0.51
C GLU A 14 2.92 -0.06 -1.19
N LYS A 15 3.83 0.79 -0.75
CA LYS A 15 4.11 2.08 -1.40
C LYS A 15 4.61 1.88 -2.82
N ALA A 16 5.50 0.92 -3.03
CA ALA A 16 6.03 0.61 -4.36
C ALA A 16 4.91 0.10 -5.28
N ALA A 17 4.04 -0.78 -4.78
CA ALA A 17 2.90 -1.27 -5.54
C ALA A 17 1.95 -0.14 -5.90
N LYS A 18 1.63 0.75 -4.96
CA LYS A 18 0.78 1.91 -5.21
C LYS A 18 1.36 2.80 -6.31
N ALA A 19 2.67 3.06 -6.26
CA ALA A 19 3.33 3.88 -7.27
C ALA A 19 3.18 3.28 -8.68
N LYS A 20 3.36 1.95 -8.79
CA LYS A 20 3.19 1.25 -10.06
C LYS A 20 1.75 1.34 -10.57
N TYR A 21 0.77 1.09 -9.71
CA TYR A 21 -0.64 1.15 -10.10
C TYR A 21 -1.05 2.56 -10.50
N THR A 22 -0.59 3.56 -9.78
CA THR A 22 -0.85 4.96 -10.10
C THR A 22 -0.26 5.33 -11.47
N GLN A 23 0.96 4.89 -11.74
CA GLN A 23 1.61 5.13 -13.03
C GLN A 23 0.80 4.50 -14.16
N VAL A 24 0.37 3.25 -14.03
CA VAL A 24 -0.44 2.58 -15.05
C VAL A 24 -1.76 3.33 -15.25
N SER A 25 -2.43 3.75 -14.17
CA SER A 25 -3.68 4.49 -14.29
C SER A 25 -3.50 5.81 -15.02
N ASN A 26 -2.34 6.46 -14.87
CA ASN A 26 -2.06 7.73 -15.52
C ASN A 26 -1.76 7.58 -17.02
N ILE A 27 -1.13 6.48 -17.42
CA ILE A 27 -0.77 6.27 -18.84
C ILE A 27 -1.81 5.45 -19.61
N ALA A 28 -2.71 4.76 -18.94
CA ALA A 28 -3.73 3.95 -19.60
C ALA A 28 -4.71 4.83 -20.35
N THR A 29 -4.99 4.45 -21.60
CA THR A 29 -5.99 5.13 -22.44
C THR A 29 -7.36 4.44 -22.36
N ASP A 30 -7.39 3.16 -22.06
CA ASP A 30 -8.63 2.42 -21.88
C ASP A 30 -9.25 2.78 -20.53
N PRO A 31 -10.51 3.30 -20.51
CA PRO A 31 -11.14 3.71 -19.25
C PRO A 31 -11.29 2.58 -18.24
N LYS A 32 -11.51 1.35 -18.68
CA LYS A 32 -11.67 0.21 -17.78
C LYS A 32 -10.35 -0.14 -17.08
N ILE A 33 -9.24 -0.12 -17.82
CA ILE A 33 -7.91 -0.35 -17.28
C ILE A 33 -7.56 0.77 -16.31
N LYS A 34 -7.82 2.01 -16.71
CA LYS A 34 -7.57 3.17 -15.85
C LYS A 34 -8.28 3.05 -14.52
N GLU A 35 -9.56 2.73 -14.52
CA GLU A 35 -10.35 2.59 -13.29
C GLU A 35 -9.90 1.41 -12.45
N LEU A 36 -9.54 0.29 -13.09
CA LEU A 36 -9.02 -0.87 -12.37
C LEU A 36 -7.76 -0.49 -11.56
N PHE A 37 -6.80 0.19 -12.20
CA PHE A 37 -5.55 0.51 -11.51
C PHE A 37 -5.70 1.62 -10.48
N LYS A 38 -6.66 2.54 -10.66
CA LYS A 38 -7.02 3.49 -9.59
C LYS A 38 -7.53 2.74 -8.35
N LYS A 39 -8.37 1.75 -8.56
CA LYS A 39 -8.90 0.93 -7.47
C LYS A 39 -7.79 0.16 -6.76
N LEU A 40 -6.87 -0.45 -7.53
CA LEU A 40 -5.74 -1.17 -6.95
C LEU A 40 -4.84 -0.24 -6.13
N ALA A 41 -4.60 0.99 -6.62
CA ALA A 41 -3.82 1.97 -5.89
C ALA A 41 -4.49 2.36 -4.58
N TYR A 42 -5.81 2.55 -4.60
CA TYR A 42 -6.58 2.86 -3.39
C TYR A 42 -6.52 1.71 -2.37
N GLU A 43 -6.60 0.46 -2.84
CA GLU A 43 -6.50 -0.70 -1.96
C GLU A 43 -5.14 -0.76 -1.25
N GLU A 44 -4.06 -0.29 -1.90
CA GLU A 44 -2.76 -0.19 -1.24
C GLU A 44 -2.76 0.83 -0.11
N ASP A 45 -3.50 1.94 -0.25
CA ASP A 45 -3.65 2.92 0.84
C ASP A 45 -4.36 2.28 2.04
N VAL A 46 -5.37 1.47 1.80
CA VAL A 46 -6.08 0.74 2.86
C VAL A 46 -5.12 -0.22 3.57
N HIS A 47 -4.33 -0.98 2.82
CA HIS A 47 -3.35 -1.91 3.38
C HIS A 47 -2.32 -1.18 4.25
N MET A 48 -1.81 -0.06 3.77
CA MET A 48 -0.83 0.73 4.53
C MET A 48 -1.42 1.26 5.83
N ALA A 49 -2.68 1.70 5.81
CA ALA A 49 -3.34 2.18 7.03
C ALA A 49 -3.47 1.08 8.07
N VAL A 50 -3.81 -0.14 7.63
CA VAL A 50 -3.89 -1.31 8.52
C VAL A 50 -2.53 -1.63 9.11
N LEU A 51 -1.48 -1.66 8.27
CA LEU A 51 -0.13 -1.97 8.73
C LEU A 51 0.39 -0.93 9.72
N GLN A 52 0.12 0.35 9.47
CA GLN A 52 0.58 1.41 10.35
C GLN A 52 -0.16 1.40 11.70
N LYS A 53 -1.43 1.07 11.68
CA LYS A 53 -2.18 0.89 12.93
C LYS A 53 -1.61 -0.27 13.74
N PHE A 54 -1.34 -1.38 13.08
CA PHE A 54 -0.76 -2.56 13.72
C PHE A 54 0.61 -2.24 14.33
N LYS A 55 1.41 -1.47 13.61
CA LYS A 55 2.72 -1.00 14.10
C LYS A 55 2.56 -0.21 15.40
N LYS A 56 1.60 0.73 15.44
CA LYS A 56 1.33 1.51 16.64
C LYS A 56 0.89 0.62 17.80
N ASP A 57 0.05 -0.37 17.52
CA ASP A 57 -0.44 -1.28 18.56
C ASP A 57 0.71 -2.10 19.14
N ILE A 58 1.64 -2.57 18.31
CA ILE A 58 2.83 -3.29 18.77
C ILE A 58 3.72 -2.36 19.62
N GLN A 59 3.93 -1.14 19.21
CA GLN A 59 4.75 -0.16 19.94
C GLN A 59 4.15 0.16 21.31
N LYS A 60 2.83 0.24 21.41
CA LYS A 60 2.15 0.47 22.69
C LYS A 60 2.26 -0.73 23.63
N ALA A 61 2.27 -1.94 23.09
CA ALA A 61 2.37 -3.15 23.88
C ALA A 61 3.78 -3.36 24.45
N ALA A 62 4.77 -2.75 23.82
CA ALA A 62 6.15 -2.84 24.30
C ALA A 62 6.38 -1.82 25.42
#